data_46159a4839cf750f1f1690072b562d39
#
_entry.id   46159a4839cf750f1f1690072b562d39
#
_cell.length_a   1.000
_cell.length_b   1.000
_cell.length_c   1.000
_cell.angle_alpha   90.00
_cell.angle_beta   90.00
_cell.angle_gamma   90.00
#
_symmetry.space_group_name_H-M   'P 1'
#
loop_
_entity.id
_entity.type
_entity.pdbx_description
1 polymer ?
#
loop_
_entity_poly.entity_id
_entity_poly.type
_entity_poly.pdbx_seq_one_letter_code
_entity_poly.pdbx_strand_id
1 'polypeptide(L)'
;PNIAVLGADRNGRLINIIRDDGALECSNLKIVRIDGSLYFGSIEKIADYFSKIYDANDIQYVLIAADGINFIDLAAAEWLTNEIRKWQKNRGGIYFAGLKLVSQDVLKKGGFLDKIGNNIFYKDKKTAIAEIHEKFDKPCKMKVFNECVL
;
A
#
# COMPACT_ATOMS: atom_id res chain seq x y z
N PRO A 1 13.52 -0.76 -7.68
CA PRO A 1 12.34 -1.59 -7.47
C PRO A 1 11.30 -1.42 -8.56
N ASN A 2 10.51 -2.44 -8.76
CA ASN A 2 9.39 -2.38 -9.68
C ASN A 2 8.11 -2.07 -8.93
N ILE A 3 7.27 -1.22 -9.52
CA ILE A 3 5.97 -0.87 -8.96
C ILE A 3 4.91 -1.32 -9.95
N ALA A 4 3.93 -2.10 -9.47
CA ALA A 4 2.82 -2.54 -10.28
C ALA A 4 1.50 -2.21 -9.57
N VAL A 5 0.55 -1.64 -10.28
CA VAL A 5 -0.79 -1.40 -9.75
C VAL A 5 -1.59 -2.68 -9.90
N LEU A 6 -2.27 -3.09 -8.83
CA LEU A 6 -3.08 -4.30 -8.82
C LEU A 6 -4.56 -3.95 -8.85
N GLY A 7 -5.31 -4.69 -9.64
CA GLY A 7 -6.76 -4.61 -9.70
C GLY A 7 -7.36 -6.00 -9.65
N ALA A 8 -8.67 -6.08 -9.50
CA ALA A 8 -9.39 -7.33 -9.46
C ALA A 8 -9.80 -7.75 -10.87
N ASP A 9 -9.48 -8.97 -11.26
CA ASP A 9 -9.98 -9.54 -12.50
C ASP A 9 -11.42 -10.02 -12.33
N ARG A 10 -11.99 -10.60 -13.40
CA ARG A 10 -13.36 -11.12 -13.45
C ARG A 10 -13.66 -12.12 -12.33
N ASN A 11 -12.64 -12.87 -11.90
CA ASN A 11 -12.76 -13.88 -10.84
C ASN A 11 -12.43 -13.35 -9.46
N GLY A 12 -12.17 -12.05 -9.33
CA GLY A 12 -11.81 -11.43 -8.06
C GLY A 12 -10.36 -11.59 -7.67
N ARG A 13 -9.51 -12.07 -8.58
CA ARG A 13 -8.08 -12.22 -8.31
C ARG A 13 -7.37 -10.90 -8.55
N LEU A 14 -6.39 -10.60 -7.70
CA LEU A 14 -5.54 -9.43 -7.87
C LEU A 14 -4.48 -9.72 -8.94
N ILE A 15 -4.49 -8.89 -9.96
CA ILE A 15 -3.54 -8.97 -11.07
C ILE A 15 -2.98 -7.58 -11.38
N ASN A 16 -1.84 -7.56 -12.06
CA ASN A 16 -1.30 -6.31 -12.59
C ASN A 16 -2.28 -5.78 -13.65
N ILE A 17 -2.75 -4.55 -13.48
CA ILE A 17 -3.80 -3.98 -14.35
C ILE A 17 -3.39 -3.85 -15.81
N ILE A 18 -2.10 -3.83 -16.13
CA ILE A 18 -1.65 -3.77 -17.52
C ILE A 18 -1.85 -5.09 -18.26
N ARG A 19 -2.14 -6.18 -17.55
CA ARG A 19 -2.34 -7.51 -18.16
C ARG A 19 -3.78 -7.79 -18.56
N ASP A 20 -4.71 -7.00 -18.06
CA ASP A 20 -6.14 -7.22 -18.32
C ASP A 20 -6.86 -5.88 -18.28
N ASP A 21 -7.33 -5.43 -19.45
CA ASP A 21 -8.07 -4.18 -19.57
C ASP A 21 -9.38 -4.19 -18.78
N GLY A 22 -9.89 -5.38 -18.43
CA GLY A 22 -11.09 -5.53 -17.62
C GLY A 22 -10.84 -5.50 -16.12
N ALA A 23 -9.59 -5.40 -15.69
CA ALA A 23 -9.28 -5.33 -14.26
C ALA A 23 -9.81 -4.03 -13.65
N LEU A 24 -10.40 -4.14 -12.45
CA LEU A 24 -11.03 -3.02 -11.77
C LEU A 24 -10.26 -2.65 -10.51
N GLU A 25 -10.23 -1.36 -10.22
CA GLU A 25 -9.65 -0.83 -8.98
C GLU A 25 -10.72 -0.23 -8.10
N CYS A 26 -10.57 -0.42 -6.79
CA CYS A 26 -11.42 0.22 -5.81
C CYS A 26 -11.16 1.74 -5.79
N SER A 27 -12.23 2.54 -5.71
CA SER A 27 -12.11 4.00 -5.75
C SER A 27 -11.45 4.60 -4.51
N ASN A 28 -11.50 3.90 -3.38
CA ASN A 28 -10.96 4.40 -2.11
C ASN A 28 -9.61 3.81 -1.74
N LEU A 29 -9.22 2.71 -2.39
CA LEU A 29 -8.04 1.94 -2.02
C LEU A 29 -7.18 1.66 -3.26
N LYS A 30 -5.96 2.15 -3.23
CA LYS A 30 -4.95 1.83 -4.25
C LYS A 30 -4.11 0.67 -3.73
N ILE A 31 -4.04 -0.39 -4.51
CA ILE A 31 -3.21 -1.56 -4.18
C ILE A 31 -2.02 -1.56 -5.13
N VAL A 32 -0.83 -1.52 -4.56
CA VAL A 32 0.41 -1.51 -5.35
C VAL A 32 1.33 -2.62 -4.88
N ARG A 33 1.91 -3.33 -5.84
CA ARG A 33 2.97 -4.29 -5.53
C ARG A 33 4.31 -3.60 -5.74
N ILE A 34 5.17 -3.71 -4.76
CA ILE A 34 6.54 -3.20 -4.85
C ILE A 34 7.48 -4.39 -4.71
N ASP A 35 8.31 -4.61 -5.73
CA ASP A 35 9.30 -5.68 -5.74
C ASP A 35 10.71 -5.08 -5.76
N GLY A 36 11.62 -5.71 -5.03
CA GLY A 36 13.02 -5.31 -4.99
C GLY A 36 13.41 -4.73 -3.64
N SER A 37 14.53 -4.03 -3.63
CA SER A 37 15.08 -3.46 -2.40
C SER A 37 14.78 -1.97 -2.30
N LEU A 38 14.41 -1.52 -1.12
CA LEU A 38 14.16 -0.11 -0.83
C LEU A 38 15.39 0.47 -0.16
N TYR A 39 16.14 1.26 -0.91
CA TYR A 39 17.37 1.88 -0.43
C TYR A 39 17.46 3.31 -0.96
N PHE A 40 18.39 4.06 -0.41
CA PHE A 40 18.52 5.49 -0.72
C PHE A 40 18.45 5.79 -2.24
N GLY A 41 19.16 5.00 -3.05
CA GLY A 41 19.19 5.22 -4.50
C GLY A 41 17.93 4.86 -5.26
N SER A 42 17.01 4.13 -4.63
CA SER A 42 15.77 3.69 -5.28
C SER A 42 14.52 4.48 -4.86
N ILE A 43 14.65 5.35 -3.87
CA ILE A 43 13.51 6.04 -3.27
C ILE A 43 12.83 7.01 -4.24
N GLU A 44 13.59 7.68 -5.10
CA GLU A 44 13.06 8.74 -5.97
C GLU A 44 11.90 8.23 -6.83
N LYS A 45 12.04 7.07 -7.43
CA LYS A 45 10.99 6.47 -8.26
C LYS A 45 9.73 6.21 -7.46
N ILE A 46 9.88 5.67 -6.25
CA ILE A 46 8.75 5.35 -5.38
C ILE A 46 8.10 6.63 -4.89
N ALA A 47 8.89 7.63 -4.51
CA ALA A 47 8.40 8.92 -4.06
C ALA A 47 7.59 9.62 -5.14
N ASP A 48 8.07 9.59 -6.38
CA ASP A 48 7.34 10.17 -7.52
C ASP A 48 5.99 9.49 -7.71
N TYR A 49 5.96 8.17 -7.62
CA TYR A 49 4.72 7.41 -7.75
C TYR A 49 3.73 7.79 -6.64
N PHE A 50 4.18 7.80 -5.39
CA PHE A 50 3.32 8.14 -4.25
C PHE A 50 2.82 9.59 -4.33
N SER A 51 3.64 10.51 -4.82
CA SER A 51 3.21 11.88 -5.05
C SER A 51 2.06 11.95 -6.06
N LYS A 52 2.16 11.17 -7.14
CA LYS A 52 1.11 11.14 -8.17
C LYS A 52 -0.22 10.61 -7.64
N ILE A 53 -0.18 9.52 -6.88
CA ILE A 53 -1.43 8.96 -6.35
C ILE A 53 -2.02 9.84 -5.24
N TYR A 54 -1.17 10.53 -4.49
CA TYR A 54 -1.63 11.47 -3.48
C TYR A 54 -2.40 12.63 -4.12
N ASP A 55 -1.87 13.15 -5.24
CA ASP A 55 -2.49 14.27 -5.96
C ASP A 55 -3.78 13.89 -6.67
N ALA A 56 -4.03 12.60 -6.86
CA ALA A 56 -5.25 12.12 -7.52
C ALA A 56 -6.54 12.29 -6.68
N ASN A 57 -6.43 12.72 -5.45
CA ASN A 57 -7.51 13.17 -4.54
C ASN A 57 -8.54 12.16 -4.04
N ASP A 58 -8.92 11.15 -4.83
CA ASP A 58 -9.99 10.22 -4.43
C ASP A 58 -9.51 9.10 -3.54
N ILE A 59 -8.24 8.79 -3.59
CA ILE A 59 -7.67 7.65 -2.88
C ILE A 59 -7.42 8.02 -1.43
N GLN A 60 -7.99 7.25 -0.51
CA GLN A 60 -7.83 7.45 0.93
C GLN A 60 -6.84 6.49 1.56
N TYR A 61 -6.69 5.29 0.97
CA TYR A 61 -5.85 4.24 1.51
C TYR A 61 -4.95 3.66 0.44
N VAL A 62 -3.75 3.29 0.84
CA VAL A 62 -2.82 2.54 -0.01
C VAL A 62 -2.47 1.24 0.69
N LEU A 63 -2.59 0.14 -0.02
CA LEU A 63 -2.10 -1.17 0.43
C LEU A 63 -0.90 -1.54 -0.42
N ILE A 64 0.24 -1.71 0.22
CA ILE A 64 1.46 -2.17 -0.44
C ILE A 64 1.53 -3.68 -0.31
N ALA A 65 1.44 -4.38 -1.45
CA ALA A 65 1.72 -5.81 -1.51
C ALA A 65 3.24 -5.96 -1.47
N ALA A 66 3.77 -6.37 -0.35
CA ALA A 66 5.18 -6.23 0.01
C ALA A 66 5.95 -7.54 0.02
N ASP A 67 5.37 -8.64 -0.46
CA ASP A 67 6.03 -9.94 -0.46
C ASP A 67 7.36 -9.92 -1.22
N GLY A 68 7.46 -9.09 -2.25
CA GLY A 68 8.65 -8.98 -3.10
C GLY A 68 9.67 -7.95 -2.62
N ILE A 69 9.44 -7.28 -1.50
CA ILE A 69 10.42 -6.36 -0.94
C ILE A 69 11.50 -7.17 -0.23
N ASN A 70 12.74 -7.06 -0.73
CA ASN A 70 13.85 -7.87 -0.22
C ASN A 70 14.47 -7.30 1.05
N PHE A 71 14.68 -5.99 1.08
CA PHE A 71 15.12 -5.30 2.30
C PHE A 71 14.79 -3.82 2.22
N ILE A 72 14.89 -3.16 3.38
CA ILE A 72 14.69 -1.71 3.51
C ILE A 72 15.87 -1.17 4.31
N ASP A 73 16.60 -0.19 3.76
CA ASP A 73 17.65 0.46 4.54
C ASP A 73 17.09 1.60 5.40
N LEU A 74 17.92 2.19 6.25
CA LEU A 74 17.48 3.23 7.17
C LEU A 74 16.97 4.48 6.45
N ALA A 75 17.61 4.86 5.35
CA ALA A 75 17.16 6.04 4.58
C ALA A 75 15.78 5.81 3.98
N ALA A 76 15.54 4.61 3.43
CA ALA A 76 14.24 4.24 2.90
C ALA A 76 13.19 4.15 4.01
N ALA A 77 13.56 3.60 5.17
CA ALA A 77 12.67 3.52 6.31
C ALA A 77 12.23 4.90 6.81
N GLU A 78 13.15 5.85 6.83
CA GLU A 78 12.85 7.23 7.21
C GLU A 78 11.87 7.87 6.21
N TRP A 79 12.15 7.77 4.93
CA TRP A 79 11.25 8.29 3.89
C TRP A 79 9.87 7.67 4.00
N LEU A 80 9.83 6.34 4.12
CA LEU A 80 8.59 5.58 4.20
C LEU A 80 7.75 5.99 5.40
N THR A 81 8.40 6.18 6.56
CA THR A 81 7.73 6.62 7.78
C THR A 81 7.09 7.99 7.59
N ASN A 82 7.79 8.92 6.96
CA ASN A 82 7.27 10.25 6.69
C ASN A 82 6.08 10.20 5.74
N GLU A 83 6.15 9.35 4.73
CA GLU A 83 5.04 9.16 3.79
C GLU A 83 3.81 8.55 4.49
N ILE A 84 4.01 7.53 5.31
CA ILE A 84 2.94 6.89 6.07
C ILE A 84 2.26 7.92 7.00
N ARG A 85 3.05 8.72 7.70
CA ARG A 85 2.50 9.75 8.60
C ARG A 85 1.67 10.79 7.84
N LYS A 86 2.13 11.20 6.65
CA LYS A 86 1.41 12.14 5.81
C LYS A 86 0.03 11.60 5.43
N TRP A 87 -0.04 10.32 5.04
CA TRP A 87 -1.30 9.68 4.69
C TRP A 87 -2.20 9.48 5.91
N GLN A 88 -1.64 9.11 7.05
CA GLN A 88 -2.42 8.97 8.29
C GLN A 88 -3.04 10.30 8.71
N LYS A 89 -2.32 11.39 8.53
CA LYS A 89 -2.79 12.72 8.93
C LYS A 89 -3.84 13.28 7.97
N ASN A 90 -3.66 13.12 6.68
CA ASN A 90 -4.45 13.83 5.65
C ASN A 90 -5.44 12.93 4.91
N ARG A 91 -5.31 11.64 5.03
CA ARG A 91 -6.11 10.62 4.34
C ARG A 91 -6.41 9.50 5.34
N GLY A 92 -6.59 8.28 4.83
CA GLY A 92 -6.81 7.10 5.66
C GLY A 92 -5.54 6.44 6.16
N GLY A 93 -4.58 6.22 5.29
CA GLY A 93 -3.31 5.62 5.68
C GLY A 93 -2.70 4.72 4.63
N ILE A 94 -1.50 4.22 4.95
CA ILE A 94 -0.77 3.25 4.15
C ILE A 94 -0.60 1.98 4.99
N TYR A 95 -0.84 0.84 4.36
CA TYR A 95 -0.76 -0.48 4.99
C TYR A 95 0.10 -1.41 4.15
N PHE A 96 0.61 -2.45 4.79
CA PHE A 96 1.46 -3.46 4.13
C PHE A 96 0.84 -4.84 4.26
N ALA A 97 0.93 -5.63 3.20
CA ALA A 97 0.59 -7.04 3.23
C ALA A 97 1.83 -7.85 2.86
N GLY A 98 2.19 -8.80 3.70
CA GLY A 98 3.29 -9.72 3.43
C GLY A 98 4.69 -9.14 3.56
N LEU A 99 4.86 -8.03 4.27
CA LEU A 99 6.20 -7.49 4.51
C LEU A 99 7.00 -8.46 5.38
N LYS A 100 8.21 -8.79 4.94
CA LYS A 100 9.09 -9.74 5.64
C LYS A 100 9.44 -9.20 7.03
N LEU A 101 9.58 -10.11 7.99
CA LEU A 101 9.91 -9.73 9.36
C LEU A 101 11.22 -8.97 9.45
N VAL A 102 12.21 -9.33 8.63
CA VAL A 102 13.50 -8.62 8.61
C VAL A 102 13.32 -7.15 8.24
N SER A 103 12.39 -6.84 7.35
CA SER A 103 12.09 -5.45 6.97
C SER A 103 11.26 -4.74 8.04
N GLN A 104 10.32 -5.44 8.66
CA GLN A 104 9.59 -4.90 9.80
C GLN A 104 10.54 -4.56 10.96
N ASP A 105 11.58 -5.40 11.18
CA ASP A 105 12.58 -5.18 12.22
C ASP A 105 13.38 -3.90 11.99
N VAL A 106 13.67 -3.54 10.76
CA VAL A 106 14.35 -2.27 10.46
C VAL A 106 13.52 -1.09 10.94
N LEU A 107 12.20 -1.14 10.70
CA LEU A 107 11.29 -0.10 11.17
C LEU A 107 11.20 -0.06 12.70
N LYS A 108 11.19 -1.22 13.35
CA LYS A 108 11.15 -1.31 14.81
C LYS A 108 12.43 -0.78 15.45
N LYS A 109 13.59 -1.25 14.98
CA LYS A 109 14.89 -0.89 15.55
C LYS A 109 15.25 0.57 15.34
N GLY A 110 14.79 1.16 14.25
CA GLY A 110 15.00 2.57 13.98
C GLY A 110 14.08 3.50 14.77
N GLY A 111 13.15 2.94 15.56
CA GLY A 111 12.18 3.74 16.30
C GLY A 111 11.07 4.32 15.44
N PHE A 112 10.99 3.92 14.18
CA PHE A 112 10.02 4.48 13.24
C PHE A 112 8.59 4.10 13.59
N LEU A 113 8.38 2.90 14.14
CA LEU A 113 7.03 2.45 14.51
C LEU A 113 6.43 3.26 15.67
N ASP A 114 7.26 3.89 16.48
CA ASP A 114 6.76 4.78 17.56
C ASP A 114 5.97 5.96 16.98
N LYS A 115 6.28 6.34 15.74
CA LYS A 115 5.64 7.46 15.06
C LYS A 115 4.40 7.06 14.26
N ILE A 116 4.36 5.82 13.76
CA ILE A 116 3.31 5.37 12.83
C ILE A 116 2.43 4.26 13.39
N GLY A 117 2.84 3.61 14.48
CA GLY A 117 2.12 2.51 15.09
C GLY A 117 2.41 1.16 14.45
N ASN A 118 1.93 0.09 15.10
CA ASN A 118 2.16 -1.30 14.66
C ASN A 118 1.02 -1.87 13.83
N ASN A 119 -0.11 -1.19 13.72
CA ASN A 119 -1.33 -1.72 13.13
C ASN A 119 -1.39 -1.55 11.61
N ILE A 120 -0.24 -1.46 10.96
CA ILE A 120 -0.14 -1.27 9.52
C ILE A 120 0.31 -2.53 8.78
N PHE A 121 0.66 -3.59 9.50
CA PHE A 121 1.17 -4.82 8.88
C PHE A 121 0.12 -5.92 8.90
N TYR A 122 -0.15 -6.47 7.73
CA TYR A 122 -1.04 -7.61 7.55
C TYR A 122 -0.28 -8.77 6.97
N LYS A 123 -0.71 -9.98 7.30
CA LYS A 123 -0.08 -11.20 6.81
C LYS A 123 -0.27 -11.38 5.30
N ASP A 124 -1.45 -11.07 4.81
CA ASP A 124 -1.80 -11.26 3.42
C ASP A 124 -2.73 -10.16 2.91
N LYS A 125 -2.89 -10.10 1.59
CA LYS A 125 -3.70 -9.08 0.93
C LYS A 125 -5.18 -9.22 1.25
N LYS A 126 -5.68 -10.44 1.33
CA LYS A 126 -7.11 -10.69 1.58
C LYS A 126 -7.55 -10.12 2.92
N THR A 127 -6.80 -10.41 3.97
CA THR A 127 -7.07 -9.89 5.31
C THR A 127 -6.95 -8.37 5.33
N ALA A 128 -5.91 -7.83 4.70
CA ALA A 128 -5.70 -6.39 4.64
C ALA A 128 -6.86 -5.67 3.96
N ILE A 129 -7.31 -6.16 2.81
CA ILE A 129 -8.42 -5.55 2.06
C ILE A 129 -9.68 -5.54 2.91
N ALA A 130 -10.01 -6.64 3.58
CA ALA A 130 -11.19 -6.72 4.42
C ALA A 130 -11.16 -5.71 5.56
N GLU A 131 -10.04 -5.62 6.27
CA GLU A 131 -9.93 -4.70 7.41
C GLU A 131 -9.85 -3.24 6.98
N ILE A 132 -9.20 -2.93 5.87
CA ILE A 132 -9.14 -1.56 5.36
C ILE A 132 -10.53 -1.09 4.93
N HIS A 133 -11.33 -1.96 4.28
CA HIS A 133 -12.69 -1.59 3.88
C HIS A 133 -13.57 -1.21 5.05
N GLU A 134 -13.37 -1.81 6.22
CA GLU A 134 -14.11 -1.46 7.43
C GLU A 134 -13.82 -0.05 7.92
N LYS A 135 -12.71 0.55 7.47
CA LYS A 135 -12.30 1.90 7.85
C LYS A 135 -12.83 2.98 6.93
N PHE A 136 -13.48 2.61 5.82
CA PHE A 136 -13.92 3.59 4.83
C PHE A 136 -15.01 4.52 5.37
N ASP A 137 -14.80 5.83 5.17
CA ASP A 137 -15.80 6.85 5.50
C ASP A 137 -16.80 7.07 4.36
N LYS A 138 -16.39 6.70 3.14
CA LYS A 138 -17.20 6.92 1.93
C LYS A 138 -17.51 5.58 1.28
N PRO A 139 -18.70 5.46 0.65
CA PRO A 139 -19.02 4.25 -0.10
C PRO A 139 -18.13 4.13 -1.33
N CYS A 140 -17.99 2.90 -1.82
CA CYS A 140 -17.27 2.65 -3.06
C CYS A 140 -18.11 3.11 -4.25
N LYS A 141 -17.44 3.59 -5.31
CA LYS A 141 -18.13 4.02 -6.53
C LYS A 141 -18.59 2.86 -7.37
N MET A 142 -17.93 1.69 -7.23
CA MET A 142 -18.31 0.47 -7.93
C MET A 142 -17.96 -0.76 -7.10
N LYS A 143 -18.55 -1.87 -7.42
CA LYS A 143 -18.26 -3.16 -6.77
C LYS A 143 -17.01 -3.77 -7.40
N VAL A 144 -15.91 -3.80 -6.65
CA VAL A 144 -14.65 -4.42 -7.09
C VAL A 144 -14.36 -5.65 -6.25
N PHE A 145 -14.53 -5.53 -4.94
CA PHE A 145 -14.34 -6.61 -3.98
C PHE A 145 -15.66 -6.88 -3.26
N ASN A 146 -15.79 -8.07 -2.65
CA ASN A 146 -16.97 -8.40 -1.85
C ASN A 146 -17.21 -7.40 -0.73
N GLU A 147 -16.14 -6.82 -0.21
CA GLU A 147 -16.19 -5.82 0.87
C GLU A 147 -16.72 -4.45 0.42
N CYS A 148 -16.74 -4.18 -0.88
CA CYS A 148 -17.17 -2.86 -1.36
C CYS A 148 -18.65 -2.63 -1.05
N VAL A 149 -18.90 -1.53 -0.36
CA VAL A 149 -20.26 -1.04 -0.05
C VAL A 149 -20.49 0.20 -0.92
N LEU A 150 -21.51 0.13 -1.75
CA LEU A 150 -21.85 1.19 -2.70
C LEU A 150 -22.75 2.26 -2.06
#